data_8fb48ebe2c1dd3c89aade4c7b7fd9371
#
_entry.id   8fb48ebe2c1dd3c89aade4c7b7fd9371
#
_cell.length_a   1.000
_cell.length_b   1.000
_cell.length_c   1.000
_cell.angle_alpha   90.00
_cell.angle_beta   90.00
_cell.angle_gamma   90.00
#
_symmetry.space_group_name_H-M   'P 1'
#
loop_
_entity.id
_entity.type
_entity.pdbx_description
1 polymer ?
#
loop_
_entity_poly.entity_id
_entity_poly.type
_entity_poly.pdbx_seq_one_letter_code
_entity_poly.pdbx_strand_id
1 'polypeptide(L)'
;MTGLDPVRDEILEVAAIVTDWDFTEIATYEGVVQHDPEKLRKLLDRNASFWNEHPAARRGLERQNEAGKPLVVVEQDLLAFCDKHFADEPLILLGGNSIHQDRRFIDQWWPTLSKRLHYRMLDVSAWKVVFEGKYGKKFAKPEDHRALEDIRGSIQELKYYLKKVKA
;
A
#
# COMPACT_ATOMS: atom_id res chain seq x y z
N MET A 1 -6.48 -2.80 -4.05
CA MET A 1 -7.15 -4.11 -3.78
C MET A 1 -8.64 -3.96 -4.03
N THR A 2 -9.33 -5.05 -4.44
CA THR A 2 -10.79 -5.00 -4.69
C THR A 2 -11.62 -5.00 -3.41
N GLY A 3 -11.04 -5.40 -2.29
CA GLY A 3 -11.62 -5.44 -0.94
C GLY A 3 -10.56 -5.84 0.08
N LEU A 4 -10.95 -6.34 1.24
CA LEU A 4 -10.06 -6.58 2.38
C LEU A 4 -9.83 -8.07 2.70
N ASP A 5 -10.42 -8.99 1.95
CA ASP A 5 -10.25 -10.44 2.13
C ASP A 5 -9.25 -10.98 1.11
N PRO A 6 -8.00 -11.32 1.48
CA PRO A 6 -6.97 -11.74 0.54
C PRO A 6 -7.28 -13.07 -0.17
N VAL A 7 -8.27 -13.84 0.30
CA VAL A 7 -8.71 -15.08 -0.36
C VAL A 7 -9.70 -14.81 -1.48
N ARG A 8 -10.52 -13.76 -1.34
CA ARG A 8 -11.64 -13.44 -2.24
C ARG A 8 -11.39 -12.21 -3.09
N ASP A 9 -10.49 -11.35 -2.64
CA ASP A 9 -10.16 -10.07 -3.25
C ASP A 9 -8.78 -10.10 -3.87
N GLU A 10 -8.55 -9.22 -4.84
CA GLU A 10 -7.35 -9.22 -5.66
C GLU A 10 -6.64 -7.87 -5.62
N ILE A 11 -5.34 -7.90 -5.91
CA ILE A 11 -4.51 -6.70 -6.02
C ILE A 11 -4.84 -6.01 -7.34
N LEU A 12 -5.10 -4.71 -7.32
CA LEU A 12 -5.36 -3.89 -8.51
C LEU A 12 -4.14 -3.05 -8.88
N GLU A 13 -3.58 -2.39 -7.89
CA GLU A 13 -2.38 -1.59 -8.02
C GLU A 13 -1.53 -1.73 -6.77
N VAL A 14 -0.25 -1.49 -6.93
CA VAL A 14 0.72 -1.40 -5.84
C VAL A 14 1.59 -0.17 -6.07
N ALA A 15 1.89 0.51 -4.99
CA ALA A 15 2.96 1.49 -4.95
C ALA A 15 3.90 1.18 -3.80
N ALA A 16 5.17 1.53 -3.95
CA ALA A 16 6.17 1.46 -2.91
C ALA A 16 7.07 2.70 -2.95
N ILE A 17 7.43 3.19 -1.78
CA ILE A 17 8.38 4.28 -1.61
C ILE A 17 9.50 3.77 -0.72
N VAL A 18 10.73 3.84 -1.20
CA VAL A 18 11.92 3.64 -0.39
C VAL A 18 12.25 4.95 0.29
N THR A 19 12.44 4.92 1.61
CA THR A 19 12.85 6.08 2.39
C THR A 19 14.09 5.79 3.22
N ASP A 20 14.80 6.85 3.61
CA ASP A 20 15.73 6.79 4.74
C ASP A 20 14.97 6.80 6.09
N TRP A 21 15.70 6.82 7.22
CA TRP A 21 15.12 6.89 8.55
C TRP A 21 14.58 8.28 8.94
N ASP A 22 14.84 9.31 8.12
CA ASP A 22 14.21 10.63 8.21
C ASP A 22 12.92 10.68 7.37
N PHE A 23 12.55 9.54 6.77
CA PHE A 23 11.40 9.38 5.88
C PHE A 23 11.45 10.29 4.65
N THR A 24 12.67 10.55 4.15
CA THR A 24 12.88 11.22 2.86
C THR A 24 12.73 10.20 1.75
N GLU A 25 11.93 10.53 0.72
CA GLU A 25 11.74 9.65 -0.44
C GLU A 25 13.05 9.52 -1.22
N ILE A 26 13.54 8.28 -1.39
CA ILE A 26 14.73 7.93 -2.17
C ILE A 26 14.34 7.45 -3.56
N ALA A 27 13.32 6.60 -3.63
CA ALA A 27 12.84 6.01 -4.87
C ALA A 27 11.36 5.61 -4.75
N THR A 28 10.67 5.57 -5.89
CA THR A 28 9.27 5.17 -5.98
C THR A 28 9.10 4.08 -7.03
N TYR A 29 8.12 3.21 -6.78
CA TYR A 29 7.63 2.21 -7.71
C TYR A 29 6.11 2.26 -7.77
N GLU A 30 5.56 2.11 -8.96
CA GLU A 30 4.13 1.92 -9.19
C GLU A 30 3.91 0.76 -10.15
N GLY A 31 2.95 -0.10 -9.84
CA GLY A 31 2.58 -1.23 -10.68
C GLY A 31 1.08 -1.45 -10.71
N VAL A 32 0.54 -1.75 -11.88
CA VAL A 32 -0.88 -2.08 -12.08
C VAL A 32 -0.98 -3.54 -12.47
N VAL A 33 -1.82 -4.27 -11.76
CA VAL A 33 -2.13 -5.67 -12.07
C VAL A 33 -3.29 -5.72 -13.06
N GLN A 34 -3.04 -6.34 -14.22
CA GLN A 34 -4.06 -6.52 -15.24
C GLN A 34 -5.03 -7.64 -14.87
N HIS A 35 -6.31 -7.36 -15.02
CA HIS A 35 -7.40 -8.30 -14.84
C HIS A 35 -8.25 -8.35 -16.12
N ASP A 36 -8.92 -9.49 -16.33
CA ASP A 36 -10.02 -9.53 -17.28
C ASP A 36 -11.07 -8.46 -16.92
N PRO A 37 -11.53 -7.62 -17.89
CA PRO A 37 -12.42 -6.49 -17.60
C PRO A 37 -13.75 -6.88 -16.97
N GLU A 38 -14.33 -8.03 -17.34
CA GLU A 38 -15.58 -8.50 -16.74
C GLU A 38 -15.35 -8.99 -15.31
N LYS A 39 -14.24 -9.70 -15.08
CA LYS A 39 -13.82 -10.13 -13.74
C LYS A 39 -13.58 -8.93 -12.84
N LEU A 40 -12.84 -7.92 -13.32
CA LEU A 40 -12.58 -6.69 -12.58
C LEU A 40 -13.87 -6.01 -12.14
N ARG A 41 -14.82 -5.85 -13.06
CA ARG A 41 -16.12 -5.24 -12.76
C ARG A 41 -16.86 -6.02 -11.66
N LYS A 42 -16.92 -7.35 -11.77
CA LYS A 42 -17.56 -8.20 -10.76
C LYS A 42 -16.89 -8.08 -9.38
N LEU A 43 -15.56 -7.97 -9.34
CA LEU A 43 -14.80 -7.79 -8.09
C LEU A 43 -15.09 -6.44 -7.45
N LEU A 44 -15.12 -5.36 -8.23
CA LEU A 44 -15.47 -4.02 -7.73
C LEU A 44 -16.93 -3.94 -7.26
N ASP A 45 -17.84 -4.60 -7.95
CA ASP A 45 -19.26 -4.61 -7.60
C ASP A 45 -19.56 -5.33 -6.27
N ARG A 46 -18.70 -6.24 -5.79
CA ARG A 46 -18.84 -6.84 -4.46
C ARG A 46 -18.74 -5.79 -3.34
N ASN A 47 -17.97 -4.72 -3.57
CA ASN A 47 -17.78 -3.61 -2.64
C ASN A 47 -18.41 -2.32 -3.22
N ALA A 48 -19.58 -2.44 -3.86
CA ALA A 48 -20.23 -1.35 -4.57
C ALA A 48 -20.47 -0.12 -3.67
N SER A 49 -20.78 -0.29 -2.39
CA SER A 49 -20.97 0.83 -1.45
C SER A 49 -19.73 1.72 -1.42
N PHE A 50 -18.55 1.14 -1.21
CA PHE A 50 -17.28 1.87 -1.20
C PHE A 50 -16.98 2.52 -2.56
N TRP A 51 -17.08 1.76 -3.65
CA TRP A 51 -16.73 2.28 -4.98
C TRP A 51 -17.70 3.30 -5.53
N ASN A 52 -18.97 3.30 -5.07
CA ASN A 52 -19.96 4.32 -5.40
C ASN A 52 -19.68 5.65 -4.68
N GLU A 53 -19.06 5.61 -3.51
CA GLU A 53 -18.57 6.80 -2.80
C GLU A 53 -17.30 7.37 -3.45
N HIS A 54 -16.53 6.53 -4.18
CA HIS A 54 -15.27 6.89 -4.82
C HIS A 54 -15.26 6.66 -6.35
N PRO A 55 -16.22 7.24 -7.11
CA PRO A 55 -16.41 6.92 -8.53
C PRO A 55 -15.24 7.36 -9.42
N ALA A 56 -14.48 8.37 -9.03
CA ALA A 56 -13.29 8.82 -9.75
C ALA A 56 -12.15 7.80 -9.63
N ALA A 57 -11.92 7.26 -8.43
CA ALA A 57 -10.93 6.21 -8.19
C ALA A 57 -11.30 4.94 -8.95
N ARG A 58 -12.56 4.50 -8.90
CA ARG A 58 -13.05 3.34 -9.66
C ARG A 58 -12.77 3.49 -11.16
N ARG A 59 -13.17 4.60 -11.78
CA ARG A 59 -12.90 4.86 -13.21
C ARG A 59 -11.42 4.94 -13.53
N GLY A 60 -10.61 5.44 -12.61
CA GLY A 60 -9.15 5.46 -12.73
C GLY A 60 -8.58 4.04 -12.81
N LEU A 61 -8.99 3.17 -11.89
CA LEU A 61 -8.58 1.75 -11.84
C LEU A 61 -9.02 0.97 -13.09
N GLU A 62 -10.27 1.15 -13.53
CA GLU A 62 -10.78 0.52 -14.76
C GLU A 62 -9.98 0.93 -16.00
N ARG A 63 -9.64 2.21 -16.14
CA ARG A 63 -8.83 2.70 -17.28
C ARG A 63 -7.40 2.20 -17.26
N GLN A 64 -6.74 2.23 -16.12
CA GLN A 64 -5.34 1.80 -16.02
C GLN A 64 -5.16 0.29 -16.15
N ASN A 65 -6.22 -0.50 -15.95
CA ASN A 65 -6.20 -1.94 -16.10
C ASN A 65 -5.74 -2.39 -17.50
N GLU A 66 -6.06 -1.63 -18.54
CA GLU A 66 -5.65 -1.93 -19.92
C GLU A 66 -4.12 -1.90 -20.11
N ALA A 67 -3.44 -1.01 -19.38
CA ALA A 67 -1.99 -0.88 -19.39
C ALA A 67 -1.30 -1.72 -18.31
N GLY A 68 -2.06 -2.48 -17.54
CA GLY A 68 -1.55 -3.32 -16.47
C GLY A 68 -0.71 -4.48 -16.95
N LYS A 69 0.01 -5.10 -16.04
CA LYS A 69 0.84 -6.28 -16.28
C LYS A 69 0.28 -7.50 -15.54
N PRO A 70 0.59 -8.73 -15.98
CA PRO A 70 0.25 -9.92 -15.21
C PRO A 70 0.78 -9.84 -13.78
N LEU A 71 0.02 -10.39 -12.83
CA LEU A 71 0.34 -10.35 -11.40
C LEU A 71 1.78 -10.78 -11.09
N VAL A 72 2.26 -11.84 -11.72
CA VAL A 72 3.62 -12.36 -11.55
C VAL A 72 4.69 -11.36 -12.05
N VAL A 73 4.40 -10.64 -13.11
CA VAL A 73 5.33 -9.64 -13.67
C VAL A 73 5.42 -8.44 -12.74
N VAL A 74 4.30 -8.00 -12.15
CA VAL A 74 4.30 -6.93 -11.15
C VAL A 74 5.10 -7.33 -9.91
N GLU A 75 4.98 -8.59 -9.43
CA GLU A 75 5.82 -9.09 -8.34
C GLU A 75 7.31 -9.05 -8.70
N GLN A 76 7.68 -9.51 -9.91
CA GLN A 76 9.07 -9.52 -10.37
C GLN A 76 9.66 -8.10 -10.47
N ASP A 77 8.89 -7.16 -11.04
CA ASP A 77 9.30 -5.76 -11.13
C ASP A 77 9.50 -5.14 -9.74
N LEU A 78 8.59 -5.41 -8.80
CA LEU A 78 8.69 -4.92 -7.43
C LEU A 78 9.86 -5.55 -6.68
N LEU A 79 10.12 -6.84 -6.89
CA LEU A 79 11.31 -7.52 -6.35
C LEU A 79 12.60 -6.89 -6.89
N ALA A 80 12.70 -6.68 -8.20
CA ALA A 80 13.85 -6.02 -8.81
C ALA A 80 14.07 -4.60 -8.27
N PHE A 81 12.97 -3.85 -8.05
CA PHE A 81 13.02 -2.56 -7.38
C PHE A 81 13.55 -2.67 -5.94
N CYS A 82 13.05 -3.62 -5.16
CA CYS A 82 13.53 -3.88 -3.81
C CYS A 82 15.02 -4.26 -3.79
N ASP A 83 15.45 -5.20 -4.62
CA ASP A 83 16.83 -5.68 -4.66
C ASP A 83 17.82 -4.60 -5.09
N LYS A 84 17.39 -3.67 -5.94
CA LYS A 84 18.19 -2.49 -6.31
C LYS A 84 18.49 -1.57 -5.11
N HIS A 85 17.56 -1.45 -4.17
CA HIS A 85 17.68 -0.48 -3.07
C HIS A 85 18.06 -1.13 -1.73
N PHE A 86 17.93 -2.45 -1.61
CA PHE A 86 18.16 -3.22 -0.39
C PHE A 86 19.06 -4.45 -0.68
N ALA A 87 20.06 -4.29 -1.57
CA ALA A 87 20.94 -5.40 -1.97
C ALA A 87 21.66 -6.06 -0.78
N ASP A 88 22.11 -5.24 0.18
CA ASP A 88 22.87 -5.68 1.34
C ASP A 88 21.96 -6.05 2.54
N GLU A 89 20.66 -5.82 2.43
CA GLU A 89 19.70 -6.11 3.51
C GLU A 89 19.04 -7.47 3.30
N PRO A 90 19.16 -8.40 4.27
CA PRO A 90 18.55 -9.72 4.13
C PRO A 90 17.02 -9.65 4.14
N LEU A 91 16.43 -8.71 4.90
CA LEU A 91 15.00 -8.54 5.03
C LEU A 91 14.63 -7.05 5.04
N ILE A 92 13.55 -6.71 4.34
CA ILE A 92 13.05 -5.35 4.16
C ILE A 92 11.94 -5.05 5.17
N LEU A 93 12.03 -3.92 5.85
CA LEU A 93 11.00 -3.47 6.77
C LEU A 93 9.84 -2.81 6.00
N LEU A 94 8.65 -3.37 6.14
CA LEU A 94 7.43 -2.83 5.54
C LEU A 94 6.77 -1.81 6.47
N GLY A 95 6.35 -0.65 5.92
CA GLY A 95 5.66 0.41 6.66
C GLY A 95 4.44 0.96 5.93
N GLY A 96 3.45 1.43 6.68
CA GLY A 96 2.23 2.05 6.14
C GLY A 96 1.08 2.07 7.15
N ASN A 97 -0.06 2.64 6.74
CA ASN A 97 -1.27 2.62 7.57
C ASN A 97 -1.95 1.25 7.45
N SER A 98 -2.30 0.65 8.61
CA SER A 98 -2.93 -0.69 8.65
C SER A 98 -2.17 -1.71 7.80
N ILE A 99 -0.85 -1.60 7.80
CA ILE A 99 0.07 -2.31 6.91
C ILE A 99 -0.04 -3.84 6.99
N HIS A 100 -0.63 -4.35 8.07
CA HIS A 100 -0.97 -5.76 8.21
C HIS A 100 -1.93 -6.25 7.12
N GLN A 101 -2.80 -5.38 6.58
CA GLN A 101 -3.70 -5.76 5.48
C GLN A 101 -2.90 -5.96 4.19
N ASP A 102 -2.01 -5.02 3.86
CA ASP A 102 -1.12 -5.16 2.70
C ASP A 102 -0.26 -6.41 2.84
N ARG A 103 0.28 -6.67 4.04
CA ARG A 103 1.06 -7.87 4.33
C ARG A 103 0.28 -9.16 4.03
N ARG A 104 -1.00 -9.25 4.41
CA ARG A 104 -1.85 -10.42 4.13
C ARG A 104 -2.05 -10.66 2.63
N PHE A 105 -2.19 -9.58 1.83
CA PHE A 105 -2.28 -9.69 0.39
C PHE A 105 -0.95 -10.11 -0.24
N ILE A 106 0.17 -9.56 0.23
CA ILE A 106 1.51 -9.95 -0.20
C ILE A 106 1.76 -11.44 0.10
N ASP A 107 1.44 -11.90 1.29
CA ASP A 107 1.62 -13.30 1.69
C ASP A 107 0.78 -14.26 0.83
N GLN A 108 -0.41 -13.84 0.40
CA GLN A 108 -1.32 -14.63 -0.44
C GLN A 108 -0.91 -14.63 -1.90
N TRP A 109 -0.61 -13.47 -2.45
CA TRP A 109 -0.50 -13.28 -3.89
C TRP A 109 0.94 -13.15 -4.40
N TRP A 110 1.89 -12.76 -3.54
CA TRP A 110 3.30 -12.53 -3.85
C TRP A 110 4.23 -13.23 -2.87
N PRO A 111 4.25 -14.58 -2.88
CA PRO A 111 5.01 -15.36 -1.90
C PRO A 111 6.53 -15.18 -2.00
N THR A 112 7.06 -14.76 -3.16
CA THR A 112 8.47 -14.48 -3.33
C THR A 112 8.85 -13.16 -2.66
N LEU A 113 8.06 -12.12 -2.87
CA LEU A 113 8.21 -10.84 -2.17
C LEU A 113 8.02 -11.02 -0.65
N SER A 114 7.03 -11.82 -0.23
CA SER A 114 6.78 -12.08 1.20
C SER A 114 8.02 -12.58 1.94
N LYS A 115 8.84 -13.44 1.31
CA LYS A 115 10.09 -13.96 1.88
C LYS A 115 11.18 -12.90 2.05
N ARG A 116 11.11 -11.80 1.30
CA ARG A 116 12.02 -10.65 1.40
C ARG A 116 11.65 -9.68 2.50
N LEU A 117 10.43 -9.81 3.06
CA LEU A 117 9.93 -8.88 4.07
C LEU A 117 10.23 -9.36 5.49
N HIS A 118 10.65 -8.43 6.33
CA HIS A 118 10.83 -8.69 7.75
C HIS A 118 9.46 -8.98 8.42
N TYR A 119 9.45 -9.80 9.47
CA TYR A 119 8.21 -10.10 10.22
C TYR A 119 7.67 -8.88 11.01
N ARG A 120 8.55 -7.97 11.42
CA ARG A 120 8.16 -6.68 12.03
C ARG A 120 7.73 -5.72 10.94
N MET A 121 6.75 -4.89 11.30
CA MET A 121 6.22 -3.85 10.40
C MET A 121 6.11 -2.53 11.16
N LEU A 122 6.23 -1.42 10.44
CA LEU A 122 5.98 -0.09 10.97
C LEU A 122 4.52 0.29 10.65
N ASP A 123 3.60 -0.01 11.57
CA ASP A 123 2.19 0.35 11.39
C ASP A 123 1.92 1.77 11.89
N VAL A 124 1.69 2.69 10.96
CA VAL A 124 1.38 4.10 11.24
C VAL A 124 0.03 4.24 11.95
N SER A 125 -0.91 3.32 11.72
CA SER A 125 -2.21 3.32 12.40
C SER A 125 -2.08 3.08 13.91
N ALA A 126 -1.04 2.37 14.36
CA ALA A 126 -0.79 2.21 15.81
C ALA A 126 -0.42 3.56 16.47
N TRP A 127 0.38 4.39 15.79
CA TRP A 127 0.68 5.75 16.23
C TRP A 127 -0.58 6.62 16.26
N LYS A 128 -1.40 6.53 15.22
CA LYS A 128 -2.70 7.22 15.14
C LYS A 128 -3.56 6.91 16.37
N VAL A 129 -3.77 5.64 16.69
CA VAL A 129 -4.58 5.20 17.83
C VAL A 129 -4.05 5.80 19.14
N VAL A 130 -2.73 5.77 19.38
CA VAL A 130 -2.13 6.32 20.60
C VAL A 130 -2.26 7.84 20.66
N PHE A 131 -1.96 8.53 19.56
CA PHE A 131 -1.98 9.99 19.55
C PHE A 131 -3.40 10.57 19.61
N GLU A 132 -4.36 9.97 18.96
CA GLU A 132 -5.76 10.38 19.07
C GLU A 132 -6.33 10.03 20.45
N GLY A 133 -6.16 8.78 20.91
CA GLY A 133 -6.77 8.32 22.16
C GLY A 133 -6.14 8.91 23.41
N LYS A 134 -4.81 9.00 23.46
CA LYS A 134 -4.10 9.47 24.67
C LYS A 134 -3.87 10.97 24.69
N TYR A 135 -3.59 11.58 23.54
CA TYR A 135 -3.15 12.98 23.44
C TYR A 135 -4.13 13.91 22.75
N GLY A 136 -5.26 13.39 22.24
CA GLY A 136 -6.25 14.16 21.47
C GLY A 136 -5.67 14.80 20.20
N LYS A 137 -4.59 14.22 19.64
CA LYS A 137 -3.91 14.75 18.46
C LYS A 137 -4.31 13.95 17.23
N LYS A 138 -4.97 14.62 16.27
CA LYS A 138 -5.42 14.04 15.02
C LYS A 138 -4.66 14.64 13.85
N PHE A 139 -4.27 13.81 12.89
CA PHE A 139 -3.75 14.23 11.58
C PHE A 139 -4.86 14.18 10.55
N ALA A 140 -5.08 15.29 9.83
CA ALA A 140 -6.01 15.33 8.71
C ALA A 140 -5.29 14.84 7.46
N LYS A 141 -5.51 13.57 7.11
CA LYS A 141 -4.93 12.96 5.91
C LYS A 141 -5.83 13.27 4.71
N PRO A 142 -5.28 13.78 3.58
CA PRO A 142 -5.99 13.78 2.31
C PRO A 142 -6.32 12.35 1.87
N GLU A 143 -7.50 12.13 1.32
CA GLU A 143 -7.95 10.82 0.86
C GLU A 143 -8.13 10.85 -0.66
N ASP A 144 -7.09 10.44 -1.40
CA ASP A 144 -7.12 10.39 -2.88
C ASP A 144 -7.45 8.99 -3.41
N HIS A 145 -7.38 7.97 -2.54
CA HIS A 145 -7.60 6.55 -2.86
C HIS A 145 -6.76 6.03 -4.04
N ARG A 146 -5.54 6.59 -4.17
CA ARG A 146 -4.52 6.16 -5.10
C ARG A 146 -3.30 5.73 -4.31
N ALA A 147 -2.75 4.57 -4.66
CA ALA A 147 -1.74 3.90 -3.86
C ALA A 147 -0.55 4.80 -3.50
N LEU A 148 0.03 5.51 -4.46
CA LEU A 148 1.20 6.35 -4.21
C LEU A 148 0.88 7.55 -3.29
N GLU A 149 -0.22 8.25 -3.53
CA GLU A 149 -0.61 9.40 -2.72
C GLU A 149 -1.03 8.98 -1.30
N ASP A 150 -1.67 7.82 -1.17
CA ASP A 150 -2.02 7.25 0.14
C ASP A 150 -0.77 6.91 0.98
N ILE A 151 0.32 6.42 0.33
CA ILE A 151 1.59 6.16 1.00
C ILE A 151 2.25 7.47 1.43
N ARG A 152 2.28 8.49 0.56
CA ARG A 152 2.80 9.82 0.91
C ARG A 152 2.06 10.43 2.10
N GLY A 153 0.73 10.29 2.11
CA GLY A 153 -0.09 10.68 3.26
C GLY A 153 0.30 9.92 4.54
N SER A 154 0.61 8.62 4.43
CA SER A 154 1.06 7.80 5.58
C SER A 154 2.43 8.25 6.11
N ILE A 155 3.37 8.59 5.22
CA ILE A 155 4.68 9.16 5.59
C ILE A 155 4.51 10.50 6.31
N GLN A 156 3.65 11.39 5.79
CA GLN A 156 3.38 12.68 6.41
C GLN A 156 2.72 12.53 7.79
N GLU A 157 1.80 11.59 7.92
CA GLU A 157 1.13 11.27 9.20
C GLU A 157 2.15 10.78 10.23
N LEU A 158 3.05 9.86 9.87
CA LEU A 158 4.10 9.39 10.75
C LEU A 158 5.05 10.53 11.16
N LYS A 159 5.51 11.34 10.21
CA LYS A 159 6.34 12.53 10.50
C LYS A 159 5.64 13.50 11.45
N TYR A 160 4.32 13.69 11.31
CA TYR A 160 3.55 14.52 12.23
C TYR A 160 3.58 13.97 13.66
N TYR A 161 3.38 12.66 13.85
CA TYR A 161 3.42 12.07 15.20
C TYR A 161 4.83 12.10 15.80
N LEU A 162 5.85 11.76 15.03
CA LEU A 162 7.24 11.79 15.49
C LEU A 162 7.68 13.18 15.98
N LYS A 163 7.25 14.26 15.32
CA LYS A 163 7.49 15.64 15.79
C LYS A 163 6.85 15.96 17.14
N LYS A 164 5.90 15.15 17.61
CA LYS A 164 5.24 15.33 18.91
C LYS A 164 5.87 14.47 20.00
N VAL A 165 6.71 13.50 19.65
CA VAL A 165 7.50 12.75 20.61
C VAL A 165 8.63 13.64 21.10
N LYS A 166 8.65 13.96 22.37
CA LYS A 166 9.79 14.64 22.99
C LYS A 166 10.90 13.61 23.16
N ALA A 167 12.05 13.86 22.54
CA ALA A 167 13.28 13.13 22.80
C ALA A 167 13.77 13.41 24.24
#